data_f58766b8ef0fdd2d86dd4966964650db
#
_entry.id   f58766b8ef0fdd2d86dd4966964650db
#
_cell.length_a   1.000
_cell.length_b   1.000
_cell.length_c   1.000
_cell.angle_alpha   90.00
_cell.angle_beta   90.00
_cell.angle_gamma   90.00
#
_symmetry.space_group_name_H-M   'P 1'
#
loop_
_entity.id
_entity.type
_entity.pdbx_description
1 polymer ?
#
loop_
_entity_poly.entity_id
_entity_poly.type
_entity_poly.pdbx_seq_one_letter_code
_entity_poly.pdbx_strand_id
1 'polypeptide(L)'
;MKETLAIRRLYSQIQNQLFQMIPENFESIYLYCSIMEQIKGSPIGEMYFYYFPKGLLKRNPVNVYEIPDKFNIVNEAYSKLVNNLYLSFKQLREEFIRNNEKVWTNLTVTIENLCFTIEYFYDDITLSEYSNLERHVIWKYQYVQKDLSTYPKKERELIQKYIEKGKDEKKESSFYTEGVYQEKSKQTLNYTT
;
A
#
# COMPACT_ATOMS: atom_id res chain seq x y z
N MET A 1 -17.41 1.50 -8.20
CA MET A 1 -17.66 0.59 -7.06
C MET A 1 -18.80 1.14 -6.21
N LYS A 2 -19.80 0.32 -5.87
CA LYS A 2 -20.86 0.70 -4.94
C LYS A 2 -20.39 0.42 -3.51
N GLU A 3 -20.18 1.46 -2.73
CA GLU A 3 -19.73 1.32 -1.35
C GLU A 3 -20.86 0.77 -0.46
N THR A 4 -20.70 -0.49 -0.04
CA THR A 4 -21.66 -1.16 0.86
C THR A 4 -21.35 -0.85 2.32
N LEU A 5 -22.34 -1.10 3.21
CA LEU A 5 -22.15 -0.96 4.65
C LEU A 5 -21.03 -1.90 5.17
N ALA A 6 -20.90 -3.10 4.59
CA ALA A 6 -19.85 -4.05 4.93
C ALA A 6 -18.45 -3.49 4.59
N ILE A 7 -18.29 -2.92 3.40
CA ILE A 7 -17.04 -2.27 2.97
C ILE A 7 -16.68 -1.10 3.88
N ARG A 8 -17.63 -0.24 4.25
CA ARG A 8 -17.40 0.86 5.21
C ARG A 8 -16.92 0.38 6.56
N ARG A 9 -17.53 -0.69 7.08
CA ARG A 9 -17.09 -1.29 8.36
C ARG A 9 -15.66 -1.81 8.28
N LEU A 10 -15.29 -2.45 7.17
CA LEU A 10 -13.93 -2.93 6.94
C LEU A 10 -12.92 -1.78 6.83
N TYR A 11 -13.26 -0.66 6.19
CA TYR A 11 -12.41 0.52 6.16
C TYR A 11 -12.15 1.06 7.58
N SER A 12 -13.20 1.21 8.38
CA SER A 12 -13.06 1.65 9.78
C SER A 12 -12.24 0.66 10.61
N GLN A 13 -12.43 -0.65 10.40
CA GLN A 13 -11.65 -1.70 11.08
C GLN A 13 -10.18 -1.62 10.70
N ILE A 14 -9.86 -1.53 9.41
CA ILE A 14 -8.49 -1.40 8.90
C ILE A 14 -7.82 -0.16 9.47
N GLN A 15 -8.50 0.99 9.44
CA GLN A 15 -7.97 2.24 10.00
C GLN A 15 -7.65 2.11 11.49
N ASN A 16 -8.54 1.53 12.28
CA ASN A 16 -8.31 1.30 13.71
C ASN A 16 -7.14 0.35 13.96
N GLN A 17 -7.02 -0.72 13.17
CA GLN A 17 -5.89 -1.65 13.27
C GLN A 17 -4.55 -0.96 12.94
N LEU A 18 -4.52 -0.11 11.91
CA LEU A 18 -3.32 0.67 11.56
C LEU A 18 -2.88 1.56 12.73
N PHE A 19 -3.84 2.23 13.39
CA PHE A 19 -3.55 3.09 14.55
C PHE A 19 -3.06 2.29 15.76
N GLN A 20 -3.63 1.12 16.01
CA GLN A 20 -3.22 0.25 17.12
C GLN A 20 -1.80 -0.32 16.96
N MET A 21 -1.32 -0.43 15.73
CA MET A 21 0.01 -0.96 15.46
C MET A 21 1.14 0.05 15.72
N ILE A 22 0.84 1.34 15.81
CA ILE A 22 1.84 2.39 15.99
C ILE A 22 1.81 2.90 17.44
N PRO A 23 2.85 2.67 18.26
CA PRO A 23 2.84 3.00 19.68
C PRO A 23 3.23 4.44 20.00
N GLU A 24 3.42 5.30 19.00
CA GLU A 24 3.78 6.72 19.16
C GLU A 24 2.90 7.62 18.27
N ASN A 25 2.91 8.92 18.51
CA ASN A 25 2.22 9.87 17.64
C ASN A 25 2.87 9.89 16.26
N PHE A 26 2.06 9.88 15.21
CA PHE A 26 2.50 9.87 13.82
C PHE A 26 1.87 11.02 13.03
N GLU A 27 2.49 11.36 11.90
CA GLU A 27 2.06 12.38 10.95
C GLU A 27 1.33 11.75 9.76
N SER A 28 1.86 10.64 9.25
CA SER A 28 1.32 9.93 8.09
C SER A 28 1.60 8.44 8.13
N ILE A 29 0.77 7.69 7.41
CA ILE A 29 0.86 6.24 7.25
C ILE A 29 0.80 5.90 5.76
N TYR A 30 1.60 4.92 5.34
CA TYR A 30 1.63 4.36 3.99
C TYR A 30 1.69 2.84 4.08
N LEU A 31 0.74 2.17 3.48
CA LEU A 31 0.68 0.72 3.45
C LEU A 31 0.39 0.23 2.04
N TYR A 32 1.12 -0.76 1.60
CA TYR A 32 0.85 -1.58 0.42
C TYR A 32 0.36 -2.95 0.86
N CYS A 33 -0.64 -3.47 0.18
CA CYS A 33 -1.07 -4.85 0.35
C CYS A 33 -1.39 -5.46 -1.01
N SER A 34 -0.85 -6.65 -1.28
CA SER A 34 -1.23 -7.48 -2.42
C SER A 34 -1.83 -8.80 -1.96
N ILE A 35 -2.79 -9.33 -2.73
CA ILE A 35 -3.39 -10.64 -2.51
C ILE A 35 -3.48 -11.32 -3.86
N MET A 36 -2.70 -12.40 -4.03
CA MET A 36 -2.67 -13.21 -5.23
C MET A 36 -3.38 -14.55 -4.97
N GLU A 37 -4.21 -14.97 -5.89
CA GLU A 37 -4.79 -16.31 -5.87
C GLU A 37 -3.79 -17.29 -6.46
N GLN A 38 -3.55 -18.38 -5.75
CA GLN A 38 -2.84 -19.52 -6.31
C GLN A 38 -3.85 -20.53 -6.86
N ILE A 39 -3.53 -21.14 -8.02
CA ILE A 39 -4.35 -22.19 -8.65
C ILE A 39 -4.46 -23.42 -7.75
N LYS A 40 -3.48 -23.64 -6.85
CA LYS A 40 -3.49 -24.68 -5.81
C LYS A 40 -2.81 -24.14 -4.55
N GLY A 41 -3.59 -23.80 -3.52
CA GLY A 41 -3.08 -23.38 -2.21
C GLY A 41 -3.76 -22.14 -1.62
N SER A 42 -3.24 -21.70 -0.48
CA SER A 42 -3.72 -20.47 0.16
C SER A 42 -3.27 -19.24 -0.62
N PRO A 43 -4.09 -18.17 -0.69
CA PRO A 43 -3.69 -16.92 -1.29
C PRO A 43 -2.38 -16.41 -0.68
N ILE A 44 -1.43 -16.07 -1.53
CA ILE A 44 -0.16 -15.43 -1.13
C ILE A 44 -0.29 -13.94 -1.36
N GLY A 45 0.31 -13.15 -0.49
CA GLY A 45 0.37 -11.72 -0.66
C GLY A 45 1.49 -11.11 0.14
N GLU A 46 1.71 -9.83 -0.10
CA GLU A 46 2.75 -9.04 0.52
C GLU A 46 2.11 -7.83 1.19
N MET A 47 2.71 -7.38 2.27
CA MET A 47 2.31 -6.15 2.93
C MET A 47 3.55 -5.36 3.34
N TYR A 48 3.66 -4.11 2.89
CA TYR A 48 4.69 -3.15 3.27
C TYR A 48 4.01 -2.03 4.05
N PHE A 49 4.53 -1.65 5.20
CA PHE A 49 3.88 -0.66 6.04
C PHE A 49 4.91 0.26 6.67
N TYR A 50 4.76 1.57 6.43
CA TYR A 50 5.60 2.63 6.94
C TYR A 50 4.76 3.73 7.57
N TYR A 51 5.33 4.41 8.58
CA TYR A 51 4.76 5.63 9.12
C TYR A 51 5.84 6.68 9.35
N PHE A 52 5.45 7.95 9.38
CA PHE A 52 6.29 9.04 9.80
C PHE A 52 5.93 9.44 11.22
N PRO A 53 6.86 9.33 12.19
CA PRO A 53 6.65 9.81 13.54
C PRO A 53 6.42 11.31 13.56
N LYS A 54 5.48 11.79 14.37
CA LYS A 54 5.24 13.21 14.56
C LYS A 54 6.41 13.86 15.30
N GLY A 55 6.89 15.02 14.82
CA GLY A 55 8.00 15.74 15.45
C GLY A 55 8.24 17.10 14.83
N LEU A 56 9.07 17.93 15.49
CA LEU A 56 9.44 19.27 15.03
C LEU A 56 10.40 19.26 13.82
N LEU A 57 11.16 18.18 13.64
CA LEU A 57 12.06 18.00 12.53
C LEU A 57 11.57 16.87 11.63
N LYS A 58 11.81 16.99 10.32
CA LYS A 58 11.50 15.92 9.35
C LYS A 58 12.22 14.64 9.76
N ARG A 59 11.46 13.59 10.05
CA ARG A 59 11.98 12.29 10.44
C ARG A 59 11.97 11.33 9.26
N ASN A 60 12.82 10.31 9.32
CA ASN A 60 12.78 9.22 8.37
C ASN A 60 11.54 8.34 8.61
N PRO A 61 10.97 7.74 7.55
CA PRO A 61 9.91 6.77 7.71
C PRO A 61 10.40 5.56 8.51
N VAL A 62 9.54 5.07 9.40
CA VAL A 62 9.79 3.87 10.21
C VAL A 62 9.04 2.71 9.57
N ASN A 63 9.73 1.61 9.33
CA ASN A 63 9.11 0.36 8.95
C ASN A 63 8.43 -0.25 10.18
N VAL A 64 7.13 -0.55 10.09
CA VAL A 64 6.39 -1.07 11.25
C VAL A 64 6.90 -2.43 11.75
N TYR A 65 7.58 -3.21 10.92
CA TYR A 65 8.21 -4.45 11.33
C TYR A 65 9.44 -4.26 12.24
N GLU A 66 9.93 -3.02 12.38
CA GLU A 66 10.99 -2.63 13.33
C GLU A 66 10.43 -2.19 14.70
N ILE A 67 9.10 -2.02 14.83
CA ILE A 67 8.45 -1.57 16.05
C ILE A 67 8.71 -2.48 17.25
N PRO A 68 8.62 -3.83 17.14
CA PRO A 68 8.90 -4.70 18.27
C PRO A 68 10.26 -4.43 18.90
N ASP A 69 11.30 -4.31 18.10
CA ASP A 69 12.66 -4.04 18.59
C ASP A 69 12.81 -2.61 19.12
N LYS A 70 12.23 -1.62 18.40
CA LYS A 70 12.31 -0.21 18.77
C LYS A 70 11.61 0.13 20.09
N PHE A 71 10.48 -0.55 20.39
CA PHE A 71 9.63 -0.28 21.55
C PHE A 71 9.59 -1.42 22.57
N ASN A 72 10.47 -2.42 22.42
CA ASN A 72 10.52 -3.60 23.28
C ASN A 72 9.17 -4.31 23.45
N ILE A 73 8.47 -4.50 22.33
CA ILE A 73 7.17 -5.20 22.25
C ILE A 73 7.42 -6.68 21.92
N VAL A 74 6.65 -7.57 22.54
CA VAL A 74 6.74 -9.02 22.26
C VAL A 74 6.42 -9.30 20.80
N ASN A 75 7.38 -9.87 20.06
CA ASN A 75 7.26 -10.16 18.62
C ASN A 75 6.02 -10.95 18.25
N GLU A 76 5.67 -11.97 19.08
CA GLU A 76 4.48 -12.79 18.82
C GLU A 76 3.18 -11.98 18.90
N ALA A 77 3.06 -11.09 19.89
CA ALA A 77 1.90 -10.22 20.03
C ALA A 77 1.77 -9.26 18.85
N TYR A 78 2.88 -8.68 18.40
CA TYR A 78 2.89 -7.78 17.26
C TYR A 78 2.57 -8.50 15.93
N SER A 79 3.12 -9.71 15.75
CA SER A 79 2.82 -10.54 14.58
C SER A 79 1.33 -10.88 14.46
N LYS A 80 0.63 -11.04 15.59
CA LYS A 80 -0.84 -11.22 15.60
C LYS A 80 -1.56 -9.98 15.05
N LEU A 81 -1.11 -8.76 15.39
CA LEU A 81 -1.67 -7.52 14.84
C LEU A 81 -1.46 -7.44 13.32
N VAL A 82 -0.24 -7.72 12.85
CA VAL A 82 0.07 -7.78 11.41
C VAL A 82 -0.83 -8.75 10.68
N ASN A 83 -0.98 -9.97 11.22
CA ASN A 83 -1.82 -11.00 10.61
C ASN A 83 -3.31 -10.60 10.59
N ASN A 84 -3.82 -10.02 11.67
CA ASN A 84 -5.21 -9.55 11.75
C ASN A 84 -5.49 -8.44 10.72
N LEU A 85 -4.55 -7.52 10.53
CA LEU A 85 -4.66 -6.49 9.51
C LEU A 85 -4.71 -7.10 8.10
N TYR A 86 -3.82 -8.06 7.81
CA TYR A 86 -3.82 -8.76 6.52
C TYR A 86 -5.13 -9.54 6.28
N LEU A 87 -5.69 -10.17 7.32
CA LEU A 87 -7.00 -10.84 7.23
C LEU A 87 -8.13 -9.86 6.92
N SER A 88 -8.08 -8.63 7.44
CA SER A 88 -9.06 -7.60 7.12
C SER A 88 -8.99 -7.17 5.64
N PHE A 89 -7.80 -7.11 5.04
CA PHE A 89 -7.67 -6.90 3.59
C PHE A 89 -8.21 -8.09 2.77
N LYS A 90 -8.02 -9.33 3.23
CA LYS A 90 -8.64 -10.49 2.59
C LYS A 90 -10.17 -10.39 2.61
N GLN A 91 -10.75 -10.05 3.76
CA GLN A 91 -12.19 -9.85 3.90
C GLN A 91 -12.69 -8.72 2.98
N LEU A 92 -11.93 -7.62 2.87
CA LEU A 92 -12.25 -6.53 1.95
C LEU A 92 -12.29 -7.03 0.49
N ARG A 93 -11.31 -7.84 0.07
CA ARG A 93 -11.28 -8.43 -1.26
C ARG A 93 -12.46 -9.37 -1.51
N GLU A 94 -12.84 -10.18 -0.52
CA GLU A 94 -14.01 -11.05 -0.58
C GLU A 94 -15.31 -10.25 -0.75
N GLU A 95 -15.44 -9.08 -0.13
CA GLU A 95 -16.61 -8.21 -0.32
C GLU A 95 -16.68 -7.68 -1.76
N PHE A 96 -15.56 -7.40 -2.43
CA PHE A 96 -15.56 -7.06 -3.85
C PHE A 96 -16.11 -8.21 -4.70
N ILE A 97 -15.66 -9.45 -4.44
CA ILE A 97 -16.15 -10.65 -5.13
C ILE A 97 -17.66 -10.82 -4.91
N ARG A 98 -18.14 -10.72 -3.66
CA ARG A 98 -19.58 -10.86 -3.32
C ARG A 98 -20.48 -9.82 -3.99
N ASN A 99 -19.95 -8.63 -4.21
CA ASN A 99 -20.70 -7.54 -4.82
C ASN A 99 -20.55 -7.50 -6.36
N ASN A 100 -19.92 -8.49 -6.99
CA ASN A 100 -19.59 -8.53 -8.42
C ASN A 100 -18.81 -7.29 -8.90
N GLU A 101 -18.01 -6.71 -8.03
CA GLU A 101 -17.11 -5.62 -8.39
C GLU A 101 -15.80 -6.16 -8.97
N LYS A 102 -15.10 -5.34 -9.77
CA LYS A 102 -13.77 -5.71 -10.27
C LYS A 102 -12.84 -5.97 -9.08
N VAL A 103 -12.25 -7.16 -9.05
CA VAL A 103 -11.42 -7.59 -7.91
C VAL A 103 -10.01 -7.06 -8.07
N TRP A 104 -9.57 -6.30 -7.09
CA TRP A 104 -8.22 -5.73 -7.06
C TRP A 104 -7.15 -6.80 -6.77
N THR A 105 -5.96 -6.60 -7.29
CA THR A 105 -4.77 -7.45 -7.08
C THR A 105 -3.88 -6.89 -5.97
N ASN A 106 -3.80 -5.56 -5.91
CA ASN A 106 -3.07 -4.86 -4.86
C ASN A 106 -3.73 -3.50 -4.57
N LEU A 107 -3.39 -2.93 -3.44
CA LEU A 107 -3.88 -1.62 -3.01
C LEU A 107 -2.79 -0.85 -2.26
N THR A 108 -2.95 0.46 -2.22
CA THR A 108 -2.17 1.34 -1.35
C THR A 108 -3.12 2.11 -0.43
N VAL A 109 -2.86 2.05 0.87
CA VAL A 109 -3.52 2.89 1.88
C VAL A 109 -2.59 4.04 2.22
N THR A 110 -3.15 5.25 2.25
CA THR A 110 -2.46 6.42 2.78
C THR A 110 -3.31 7.08 3.85
N ILE A 111 -2.69 7.52 4.94
CA ILE A 111 -3.31 8.38 5.94
C ILE A 111 -2.43 9.61 6.08
N GLU A 112 -2.94 10.75 5.65
CA GLU A 112 -2.28 12.05 5.74
C GLU A 112 -3.28 13.09 6.22
N ASN A 113 -2.90 13.92 7.16
CA ASN A 113 -3.80 14.94 7.73
C ASN A 113 -5.15 14.37 8.19
N LEU A 114 -5.15 13.20 8.81
CA LEU A 114 -6.32 12.43 9.23
C LEU A 114 -7.24 11.97 8.08
N CYS A 115 -6.81 12.15 6.83
CA CYS A 115 -7.54 11.68 5.65
C CYS A 115 -7.10 10.27 5.32
N PHE A 116 -8.03 9.30 5.37
CA PHE A 116 -7.82 7.91 5.00
C PHE A 116 -8.16 7.72 3.52
N THR A 117 -7.21 7.26 2.72
CA THR A 117 -7.39 7.01 1.29
C THR A 117 -6.96 5.59 0.93
N ILE A 118 -7.72 4.91 0.08
CA ILE A 118 -7.33 3.63 -0.53
C ILE A 118 -7.30 3.79 -2.05
N GLU A 119 -6.18 3.44 -2.66
CA GLU A 119 -6.04 3.28 -4.11
C GLU A 119 -6.03 1.79 -4.46
N TYR A 120 -6.89 1.36 -5.37
CA TYR A 120 -6.97 -0.03 -5.84
C TYR A 120 -6.30 -0.19 -7.20
N PHE A 121 -5.54 -1.28 -7.36
CA PHE A 121 -4.85 -1.63 -8.61
C PHE A 121 -5.31 -3.00 -9.07
N TYR A 122 -5.38 -3.17 -10.37
CA TYR A 122 -6.00 -4.32 -11.03
C TYR A 122 -5.05 -5.05 -11.99
N ASP A 123 -3.79 -4.62 -12.04
CA ASP A 123 -2.79 -5.20 -12.90
C ASP A 123 -2.36 -6.57 -12.37
N ASP A 124 -2.06 -7.50 -13.28
CA ASP A 124 -1.53 -8.80 -12.88
C ASP A 124 -0.07 -8.64 -12.46
N ILE A 125 0.15 -8.56 -11.13
CA ILE A 125 1.47 -8.41 -10.55
C ILE A 125 2.39 -9.63 -10.78
N THR A 126 1.85 -10.78 -11.17
CA THR A 126 2.64 -11.98 -11.52
C THR A 126 3.38 -11.83 -12.84
N LEU A 127 2.87 -10.95 -13.71
CA LEU A 127 3.47 -10.60 -15.00
C LEU A 127 4.45 -9.42 -14.89
N SER A 128 4.66 -8.89 -13.69
CA SER A 128 5.61 -7.79 -13.48
C SER A 128 7.03 -8.22 -13.84
N GLU A 129 7.74 -7.37 -14.57
CA GLU A 129 9.18 -7.55 -14.83
C GLU A 129 10.04 -7.35 -13.57
N TYR A 130 9.47 -6.72 -12.52
CA TYR A 130 10.13 -6.46 -11.25
C TYR A 130 9.87 -7.56 -10.24
N SER A 131 10.92 -8.01 -9.57
CA SER A 131 10.81 -8.92 -8.42
C SER A 131 10.05 -8.25 -7.26
N ASN A 132 9.64 -9.04 -6.26
CA ASN A 132 8.96 -8.54 -5.07
C ASN A 132 9.75 -7.42 -4.37
N LEU A 133 11.07 -7.60 -4.21
CA LEU A 133 11.94 -6.60 -3.59
C LEU A 133 12.03 -5.32 -4.43
N GLU A 134 12.13 -5.44 -5.74
CA GLU A 134 12.18 -4.28 -6.64
C GLU A 134 10.85 -3.52 -6.64
N ARG A 135 9.70 -4.22 -6.64
CA ARG A 135 8.39 -3.59 -6.49
C ARG A 135 8.26 -2.84 -5.17
N HIS A 136 8.77 -3.40 -4.07
CA HIS A 136 8.81 -2.72 -2.79
C HIS A 136 9.63 -1.42 -2.84
N VAL A 137 10.82 -1.46 -3.43
CA VAL A 137 11.67 -0.25 -3.59
C VAL A 137 10.96 0.81 -4.43
N ILE A 138 10.36 0.42 -5.56
CA ILE A 138 9.62 1.33 -6.46
C ILE A 138 8.41 1.93 -5.74
N TRP A 139 7.61 1.11 -5.05
CA TRP A 139 6.46 1.58 -4.29
C TRP A 139 6.89 2.54 -3.16
N LYS A 140 7.96 2.20 -2.42
CA LYS A 140 8.51 3.06 -1.37
C LYS A 140 8.92 4.42 -1.93
N TYR A 141 9.54 4.45 -3.10
CA TYR A 141 9.89 5.70 -3.79
C TYR A 141 8.64 6.50 -4.18
N GLN A 142 7.60 5.85 -4.68
CA GLN A 142 6.39 6.52 -5.13
C GLN A 142 5.59 7.16 -4.00
N TYR A 143 5.47 6.47 -2.86
CA TYR A 143 4.55 6.84 -1.79
C TYR A 143 5.23 7.34 -0.52
N VAL A 144 6.38 6.78 -0.15
CA VAL A 144 6.98 7.00 1.16
C VAL A 144 8.13 7.98 1.10
N GLN A 145 9.13 7.74 0.24
CA GLN A 145 10.39 8.48 0.27
C GLN A 145 10.85 8.82 -1.16
N LYS A 146 10.57 10.05 -1.59
CA LYS A 146 10.88 10.51 -2.95
C LYS A 146 12.33 11.01 -3.14
N ASP A 147 13.07 11.20 -2.05
CA ASP A 147 14.45 11.65 -2.12
C ASP A 147 15.39 10.49 -2.46
N LEU A 148 15.88 10.46 -3.70
CA LEU A 148 16.79 9.43 -4.20
C LEU A 148 18.10 9.34 -3.40
N SER A 149 18.56 10.43 -2.78
CA SER A 149 19.80 10.43 -2.02
C SER A 149 19.78 9.50 -0.80
N THR A 150 18.57 9.17 -0.33
CA THR A 150 18.36 8.30 0.84
C THR A 150 18.47 6.81 0.53
N TYR A 151 18.48 6.44 -0.76
CA TYR A 151 18.55 5.05 -1.21
C TYR A 151 19.98 4.59 -1.46
N PRO A 152 20.29 3.30 -1.19
CA PRO A 152 21.55 2.68 -1.62
C PRO A 152 21.73 2.76 -3.15
N LYS A 153 22.98 2.68 -3.62
CA LYS A 153 23.30 2.82 -5.05
C LYS A 153 22.47 1.92 -5.98
N LYS A 154 22.35 0.64 -5.63
CA LYS A 154 21.56 -0.33 -6.44
C LYS A 154 20.07 0.03 -6.54
N GLU A 155 19.48 0.49 -5.44
CA GLU A 155 18.08 0.91 -5.41
C GLU A 155 17.87 2.21 -6.21
N ARG A 156 18.82 3.15 -6.15
CA ARG A 156 18.78 4.37 -6.99
C ARG A 156 18.80 4.04 -8.48
N GLU A 157 19.67 3.12 -8.89
CA GLU A 157 19.76 2.68 -10.28
C GLU A 157 18.46 2.03 -10.76
N LEU A 158 17.84 1.22 -9.91
CA LEU A 158 16.52 0.63 -10.18
C LEU A 158 15.44 1.71 -10.34
N ILE A 159 15.38 2.65 -9.40
CA ILE A 159 14.39 3.74 -9.43
C ILE A 159 14.58 4.62 -10.68
N GLN A 160 15.83 4.91 -11.05
CA GLN A 160 16.13 5.70 -12.25
C GLN A 160 15.63 5.00 -13.53
N LYS A 161 15.89 3.69 -13.66
CA LYS A 161 15.35 2.89 -14.78
C LYS A 161 13.84 2.91 -14.83
N TYR A 162 13.19 2.76 -13.68
CA TYR A 162 11.73 2.84 -13.57
C TYR A 162 11.19 4.20 -14.03
N ILE A 163 11.83 5.31 -13.63
CA ILE A 163 11.43 6.67 -14.03
C ILE A 163 11.62 6.87 -15.54
N GLU A 164 12.74 6.42 -16.10
CA GLU A 164 13.04 6.55 -17.53
C GLU A 164 12.01 5.79 -18.37
N LYS A 165 11.73 4.53 -18.01
CA LYS A 165 10.70 3.72 -18.67
C LYS A 165 9.31 4.38 -18.64
N GLY A 166 8.87 4.88 -17.50
CA GLY A 166 7.59 5.60 -17.40
C GLY A 166 7.52 6.91 -18.19
N LYS A 167 8.66 7.52 -18.51
CA LYS A 167 8.72 8.67 -19.44
C LYS A 167 8.57 8.24 -20.89
N ASP A 168 9.15 7.12 -21.26
CA ASP A 168 9.07 6.59 -22.63
C ASP A 168 7.66 6.08 -22.94
N GLU A 169 7.02 5.37 -22.03
CA GLU A 169 5.62 4.95 -22.14
C GLU A 169 4.66 6.15 -22.28
N LYS A 170 4.90 7.26 -21.55
CA LYS A 170 4.12 8.49 -21.71
C LYS A 170 4.35 9.18 -23.05
N LYS A 171 5.55 9.11 -23.61
CA LYS A 171 5.84 9.64 -24.95
C LYS A 171 5.14 8.81 -26.02
N GLU A 172 5.19 7.49 -25.94
CA GLU A 172 4.49 6.60 -26.87
C GLU A 172 2.97 6.76 -26.78
N SER A 173 2.39 6.87 -25.58
CA SER A 173 0.96 7.12 -25.42
C SER A 173 0.50 8.49 -25.93
N SER A 174 1.38 9.48 -26.00
CA SER A 174 1.07 10.78 -26.62
C SER A 174 0.96 10.72 -28.15
N PHE A 175 1.45 9.66 -28.79
CA PHE A 175 1.30 9.41 -30.23
C PHE A 175 0.07 8.56 -30.56
N TYR A 176 -0.52 7.88 -29.58
CA TYR A 176 -1.75 7.09 -29.73
C TYR A 176 -2.86 7.65 -28.81
N THR A 177 -3.45 8.77 -29.21
CA THR A 177 -4.70 9.23 -28.62
C THR A 177 -5.84 8.40 -29.17
N GLU A 178 -6.14 7.26 -28.52
CA GLU A 178 -7.49 6.67 -28.40
C GLU A 178 -7.47 5.48 -27.44
N GLY A 179 -8.10 5.68 -26.28
CA GLY A 179 -8.87 4.61 -25.65
C GLY A 179 -8.15 3.59 -24.76
N VAL A 180 -7.28 3.96 -23.83
CA VAL A 180 -7.07 3.10 -22.63
C VAL A 180 -7.13 3.96 -21.38
N TYR A 181 -8.29 3.99 -20.75
CA TYR A 181 -8.46 4.53 -19.40
C TYR A 181 -7.84 3.54 -18.40
N GLN A 182 -6.71 3.90 -17.78
CA GLN A 182 -6.32 3.29 -16.51
C GLN A 182 -7.30 3.80 -15.44
N GLU A 183 -8.26 2.97 -15.07
CA GLU A 183 -9.15 3.25 -13.94
C GLU A 183 -8.38 3.18 -12.63
N LYS A 184 -7.81 4.30 -12.21
CA LYS A 184 -7.44 4.51 -10.83
C LYS A 184 -8.66 5.02 -10.09
N SER A 185 -9.35 4.17 -9.37
CA SER A 185 -10.42 4.62 -8.47
C SER A 185 -9.78 5.06 -7.14
N LYS A 186 -9.72 6.38 -6.89
CA LYS A 186 -9.42 6.96 -5.58
C LYS A 186 -10.70 7.06 -4.77
N GLN A 187 -10.72 6.46 -3.60
CA GLN A 187 -11.77 6.74 -2.62
C GLN A 187 -11.15 7.46 -1.42
N THR A 188 -11.60 8.66 -1.20
CA THR A 188 -11.22 9.48 -0.06
C THR A 188 -12.40 9.50 0.92
N LEU A 189 -12.19 8.99 2.12
CA LEU A 189 -13.16 9.05 3.20
C LEU A 189 -12.72 10.16 4.17
N ASN A 190 -13.45 11.27 4.17
CA ASN A 190 -13.26 12.32 5.16
C ASN A 190 -14.11 11.95 6.39
N TYR A 191 -13.46 11.55 7.46
CA TYR A 191 -14.11 11.44 8.76
C TYR A 191 -13.96 12.76 9.50
N THR A 192 -15.04 13.52 9.55
CA THR A 192 -15.20 14.57 10.58
C THR A 192 -15.51 13.87 11.89
N THR A 193 -14.66 14.08 12.88
CA THR A 193 -14.87 13.72 14.29
C THR A 193 -16.11 14.36 14.86
#